data_90a484a852600bf9cd6f2193360efefc
#
_entry.id   90a484a852600bf9cd6f2193360efefc
#
_cell.length_a   1.000
_cell.length_b   1.000
_cell.length_c   1.000
_cell.angle_alpha   90.00
_cell.angle_beta   90.00
_cell.angle_gamma   90.00
#
_symmetry.space_group_name_H-M   'P 1'
#
loop_
_entity.id
_entity.type
_entity.pdbx_description
1 polymer ?
#
loop_
_entity_poly.entity_id
_entity_poly.type
_entity_poly.pdbx_seq_one_letter_code
_entity_poly.pdbx_strand_id
1 'polypeptide(L)'
;MKKILGVVIALVCLMSLISCGGKQTTAAYTKEQAQKLLDGSVFSEQLEDLDLDTAWSLYQLEGAGVSRDQLTDGVVHRSSGGTCEELALLIFQDEESAKNAKTAMESYLQSEIEENKNYRPAEIPKLEDAFLQQAGNTVLM
;
A
#
# COMPACT_ATOMS: atom_id res chain seq x y z
N MET A 1 30.78 -20.31 -3.63
CA MET A 1 29.81 -19.67 -2.73
C MET A 1 30.32 -18.40 -2.03
N LYS A 2 31.27 -17.67 -2.61
CA LYS A 2 31.85 -16.45 -2.00
C LYS A 2 31.68 -15.18 -2.87
N LYS A 3 30.81 -15.19 -3.90
CA LYS A 3 30.64 -14.05 -4.82
C LYS A 3 29.26 -13.40 -4.83
N ILE A 4 28.31 -13.87 -4.02
CA ILE A 4 26.94 -13.33 -3.96
C ILE A 4 26.77 -12.34 -2.81
N LEU A 5 27.65 -12.35 -1.83
CA LEU A 5 27.58 -11.46 -0.66
C LEU A 5 28.05 -10.02 -0.96
N GLY A 6 28.78 -9.82 -2.05
CA GLY A 6 29.33 -8.51 -2.43
C GLY A 6 28.37 -7.58 -3.18
N VAL A 7 27.29 -8.12 -3.77
CA VAL A 7 26.38 -7.33 -4.61
C VAL A 7 25.24 -6.71 -3.79
N VAL A 8 24.89 -7.32 -2.67
CA VAL A 8 23.79 -6.80 -1.81
C VAL A 8 24.27 -5.62 -0.97
N ILE A 9 25.56 -5.53 -0.65
CA ILE A 9 26.12 -4.43 0.16
C ILE A 9 26.34 -3.17 -0.69
N ALA A 10 26.55 -3.30 -1.99
CA ALA A 10 26.77 -2.13 -2.88
C ALA A 10 25.48 -1.35 -3.19
N LEU A 11 24.30 -1.96 -3.03
CA LEU A 11 23.02 -1.28 -3.29
C LEU A 11 22.50 -0.47 -2.09
N VAL A 12 23.04 -0.73 -0.88
CA VAL A 12 22.64 -0.02 0.35
C VAL A 12 23.47 1.25 0.56
N CYS A 13 24.62 1.39 -0.09
CA CYS A 13 25.53 2.53 0.11
C CYS A 13 25.28 3.76 -0.78
N LEU A 14 24.28 3.73 -1.67
CA LEU A 14 23.99 4.90 -2.55
C LEU A 14 22.86 5.81 -2.03
N MET A 15 22.36 5.59 -0.81
CA MET A 15 21.32 6.41 -0.19
C MET A 15 21.80 7.29 0.97
N SER A 16 23.10 7.50 1.11
CA SER A 16 23.61 8.30 2.22
C SER A 16 24.53 9.42 1.77
N LEU A 17 23.99 10.42 1.12
CA LEU A 17 24.57 11.77 1.07
C LEU A 17 23.52 12.79 0.67
N ILE A 18 22.63 13.20 1.56
CA ILE A 18 22.19 14.59 1.70
C ILE A 18 21.78 14.77 3.16
N SER A 19 22.77 15.09 3.99
CA SER A 19 22.56 15.67 5.29
C SER A 19 22.52 17.18 5.12
N CYS A 20 21.34 17.75 5.23
CA CYS A 20 21.18 19.15 5.66
C CYS A 20 19.77 19.30 6.25
N GLY A 21 19.71 19.52 7.56
CA GLY A 21 18.61 19.95 8.42
C GLY A 21 17.21 20.10 7.83
N GLY A 22 16.49 19.02 7.63
CA GLY A 22 15.09 18.98 7.21
C GLY A 22 14.55 17.57 7.41
N LYS A 23 13.28 17.44 7.85
CA LYS A 23 12.59 16.15 7.90
C LYS A 23 12.92 15.36 6.65
N GLN A 24 13.46 14.14 6.79
CA GLN A 24 13.56 13.20 5.68
C GLN A 24 12.13 12.84 5.27
N THR A 25 11.58 13.56 4.31
CA THR A 25 10.36 13.16 3.64
C THR A 25 10.73 12.01 2.72
N THR A 26 10.29 10.81 3.06
CA THR A 26 10.35 9.67 2.15
C THR A 26 9.63 10.08 0.87
N ALA A 27 10.26 9.83 -0.28
CA ALA A 27 9.65 10.18 -1.57
C ALA A 27 8.30 9.46 -1.71
N ALA A 28 7.27 10.18 -2.15
CA ALA A 28 5.94 9.64 -2.38
C ALA A 28 5.97 8.45 -3.37
N TYR A 29 5.09 7.49 -3.17
CA TYR A 29 4.91 6.39 -4.12
C TYR A 29 4.29 6.89 -5.42
N THR A 30 4.58 6.21 -6.53
CA THR A 30 4.10 6.59 -7.86
C THR A 30 3.22 5.53 -8.50
N LYS A 31 2.37 5.94 -9.44
CA LYS A 31 1.52 5.02 -10.20
C LYS A 31 2.34 4.03 -11.04
N GLU A 32 3.52 4.44 -11.52
CA GLU A 32 4.44 3.55 -12.23
C GLU A 32 4.97 2.43 -11.34
N GLN A 33 5.19 2.70 -10.05
CA GLN A 33 5.58 1.68 -9.09
C GLN A 33 4.44 0.70 -8.84
N ALA A 34 3.21 1.19 -8.65
CA ALA A 34 2.02 0.35 -8.52
C ALA A 34 1.80 -0.52 -9.78
N GLN A 35 1.92 0.06 -10.97
CA GLN A 35 1.79 -0.68 -12.23
C GLN A 35 2.83 -1.79 -12.36
N LYS A 36 4.07 -1.55 -11.97
CA LYS A 36 5.12 -2.59 -11.97
C LYS A 36 4.81 -3.76 -11.05
N LEU A 37 4.12 -3.52 -9.92
CA LEU A 37 3.68 -4.59 -9.03
C LEU A 37 2.57 -5.42 -9.69
N LEU A 38 1.62 -4.78 -10.39
CA LEU A 38 0.57 -5.47 -11.14
C LEU A 38 1.15 -6.33 -12.27
N ASP A 39 2.13 -5.80 -13.00
CA ASP A 39 2.76 -6.49 -14.13
C ASP A 39 3.75 -7.58 -13.67
N GLY A 40 4.24 -7.52 -12.44
CA GLY A 40 5.38 -8.27 -11.94
C GLY A 40 5.08 -9.68 -11.43
N SER A 41 3.91 -10.25 -11.68
CA SER A 41 3.52 -11.59 -11.18
C SER A 41 3.60 -11.73 -9.65
N VAL A 42 3.41 -10.63 -8.92
CA VAL A 42 3.36 -10.61 -7.45
C VAL A 42 2.09 -11.29 -6.95
N PHE A 43 1.00 -11.16 -7.71
CA PHE A 43 -0.31 -11.69 -7.37
C PHE A 43 -0.53 -13.06 -8.02
N SER A 44 -1.32 -13.92 -7.35
CA SER A 44 -1.63 -15.27 -7.85
C SER A 44 -2.72 -15.29 -8.90
N GLU A 45 -3.45 -14.17 -9.05
CA GLU A 45 -4.53 -13.99 -10.02
C GLU A 45 -4.49 -12.59 -10.63
N GLN A 46 -5.28 -12.37 -11.67
CA GLN A 46 -5.50 -11.04 -12.21
C GLN A 46 -6.48 -10.29 -11.30
N LEU A 47 -6.04 -9.14 -10.78
CA LEU A 47 -6.87 -8.28 -9.95
C LEU A 47 -7.75 -7.38 -10.83
N GLU A 48 -8.93 -7.05 -10.34
CA GLU A 48 -9.88 -6.15 -10.98
C GLU A 48 -9.71 -4.71 -10.47
N ASP A 49 -9.84 -3.76 -11.39
CA ASP A 49 -9.78 -2.34 -11.07
C ASP A 49 -10.96 -1.92 -10.18
N LEU A 50 -10.67 -1.11 -9.17
CA LEU A 50 -11.65 -0.54 -8.27
C LEU A 50 -11.58 0.99 -8.34
N ASP A 51 -12.71 1.64 -8.57
CA ASP A 51 -12.78 3.10 -8.59
C ASP A 51 -12.52 3.73 -7.22
N LEU A 52 -12.06 4.97 -7.22
CA LEU A 52 -11.64 5.65 -5.99
C LEU A 52 -12.81 6.00 -5.06
N ASP A 53 -14.03 6.15 -5.54
CA ASP A 53 -15.19 6.40 -4.69
C ASP A 53 -15.54 5.15 -3.89
N THR A 54 -15.49 4.01 -4.56
CA THR A 54 -15.66 2.70 -3.92
C THR A 54 -14.51 2.41 -2.95
N ALA A 55 -13.26 2.67 -3.33
CA ALA A 55 -12.10 2.50 -2.47
C ALA A 55 -12.17 3.40 -1.21
N TRP A 56 -12.56 4.68 -1.37
CA TRP A 56 -12.74 5.61 -0.25
C TRP A 56 -13.76 5.08 0.77
N SER A 57 -14.87 4.52 0.27
CA SER A 57 -15.90 3.92 1.11
C SER A 57 -15.43 2.60 1.74
N LEU A 58 -14.76 1.74 0.99
CA LEU A 58 -14.24 0.45 1.44
C LEU A 58 -13.27 0.61 2.62
N TYR A 59 -12.32 1.54 2.50
CA TYR A 59 -11.34 1.80 3.56
C TYR A 59 -11.89 2.70 4.68
N GLN A 60 -13.17 3.10 4.62
CA GLN A 60 -13.85 3.93 5.62
C GLN A 60 -13.10 5.24 5.92
N LEU A 61 -12.56 5.88 4.88
CA LEU A 61 -11.69 7.05 5.02
C LEU A 61 -12.42 8.25 5.64
N GLU A 62 -13.74 8.40 5.43
CA GLU A 62 -14.56 9.41 6.08
C GLU A 62 -14.49 9.31 7.61
N GLY A 63 -14.58 8.10 8.15
CA GLY A 63 -14.48 7.83 9.59
C GLY A 63 -13.12 8.20 10.20
N ALA A 64 -12.08 8.26 9.38
CA ALA A 64 -10.74 8.73 9.76
C ALA A 64 -10.54 10.24 9.56
N GLY A 65 -11.58 10.97 9.16
CA GLY A 65 -11.52 12.41 8.93
C GLY A 65 -10.92 12.80 7.58
N VAL A 66 -10.88 11.87 6.62
CA VAL A 66 -10.43 12.13 5.25
C VAL A 66 -11.65 12.29 4.35
N SER A 67 -11.93 13.51 3.90
CA SER A 67 -13.01 13.76 2.97
C SER A 67 -12.69 13.23 1.57
N ARG A 68 -13.72 12.95 0.76
CA ARG A 68 -13.53 12.35 -0.56
C ARG A 68 -12.65 13.19 -1.50
N ASP A 69 -12.77 14.51 -1.41
CA ASP A 69 -11.98 15.46 -2.22
C ASP A 69 -10.50 15.52 -1.82
N GLN A 70 -10.14 15.08 -0.62
CA GLN A 70 -8.75 14.96 -0.20
C GLN A 70 -8.04 13.75 -0.82
N LEU A 71 -8.76 12.73 -1.27
CA LEU A 71 -8.23 11.64 -2.10
C LEU A 71 -8.21 12.10 -3.56
N THR A 72 -7.06 12.57 -4.03
CA THR A 72 -6.92 13.29 -5.30
C THR A 72 -6.67 12.37 -6.48
N ASP A 73 -6.01 11.23 -6.29
CA ASP A 73 -5.68 10.24 -7.31
C ASP A 73 -5.36 8.89 -6.68
N GLY A 74 -5.20 7.85 -7.46
CA GLY A 74 -4.81 6.53 -6.98
C GLY A 74 -4.94 5.44 -8.02
N VAL A 75 -4.53 4.25 -7.62
CA VAL A 75 -4.70 2.98 -8.36
C VAL A 75 -5.08 1.92 -7.34
N VAL A 76 -6.24 1.31 -7.48
CA VAL A 76 -6.69 0.23 -6.60
C VAL A 76 -7.12 -0.95 -7.43
N HIS A 77 -6.57 -2.11 -7.15
CA HIS A 77 -6.95 -3.38 -7.76
C HIS A 77 -7.11 -4.43 -6.67
N ARG A 78 -8.15 -5.23 -6.77
CA ARG A 78 -8.39 -6.30 -5.80
C ARG A 78 -8.95 -7.55 -6.45
N SER A 79 -8.84 -8.66 -5.74
CA SER A 79 -9.46 -9.91 -6.14
C SER A 79 -10.97 -9.76 -6.29
N SER A 80 -11.53 -10.36 -7.34
CA SER A 80 -12.98 -10.46 -7.53
C SER A 80 -13.65 -11.46 -6.60
N GLY A 81 -12.93 -11.97 -5.63
CA GLY A 81 -13.43 -12.86 -4.58
C GLY A 81 -12.76 -14.22 -4.48
N GLY A 82 -11.78 -14.52 -5.33
CA GLY A 82 -10.99 -15.76 -5.25
C GLY A 82 -10.00 -15.78 -4.10
N THR A 83 -9.34 -14.66 -3.88
CA THR A 83 -8.32 -14.45 -2.83
C THR A 83 -8.60 -13.19 -2.01
N CYS A 84 -7.72 -12.88 -1.05
CA CYS A 84 -7.68 -11.59 -0.36
C CYS A 84 -6.57 -10.68 -0.92
N GLU A 85 -6.09 -10.94 -2.12
CA GLU A 85 -5.04 -10.14 -2.75
C GLU A 85 -5.58 -8.78 -3.19
N GLU A 86 -4.81 -7.74 -2.92
CA GLU A 86 -5.19 -6.36 -3.19
C GLU A 86 -3.94 -5.50 -3.35
N LEU A 87 -3.99 -4.55 -4.27
CA LEU A 87 -3.03 -3.46 -4.41
C LEU A 87 -3.77 -2.13 -4.32
N ALA A 88 -3.35 -1.26 -3.42
CA ALA A 88 -3.88 0.09 -3.32
C ALA A 88 -2.73 1.10 -3.24
N LEU A 89 -2.66 1.99 -4.22
CA LEU A 89 -1.92 3.24 -4.12
C LEU A 89 -2.93 4.38 -4.03
N LEU A 90 -2.95 5.09 -2.92
CA LEU A 90 -3.80 6.25 -2.71
C LEU A 90 -2.94 7.51 -2.60
N ILE A 91 -3.33 8.57 -3.30
CA ILE A 91 -2.64 9.85 -3.36
C ILE A 91 -3.58 10.92 -2.80
N PHE A 92 -3.11 11.63 -1.79
CA PHE A 92 -3.89 12.59 -1.05
C PHE A 92 -3.42 14.03 -1.31
N GLN A 93 -4.25 14.99 -0.93
CA GLN A 93 -3.94 16.40 -0.99
C GLN A 93 -2.72 16.78 -0.13
N ASP A 94 -2.55 16.10 1.02
CA ASP A 94 -1.50 16.38 1.99
C ASP A 94 -1.07 15.13 2.78
N GLU A 95 0.04 15.25 3.52
CA GLU A 95 0.59 14.16 4.34
C GLU A 95 -0.30 13.77 5.53
N GLU A 96 -1.06 14.73 6.08
CA GLU A 96 -1.95 14.46 7.21
C GLU A 96 -3.11 13.56 6.78
N SER A 97 -3.73 13.87 5.64
CA SER A 97 -4.76 13.01 5.05
C SER A 97 -4.23 11.61 4.75
N ALA A 98 -3.03 11.49 4.21
CA ALA A 98 -2.37 10.20 3.97
C ALA A 98 -2.12 9.42 5.27
N LYS A 99 -1.68 10.09 6.33
CA LYS A 99 -1.48 9.48 7.65
C LYS A 99 -2.78 8.95 8.24
N ASN A 100 -3.84 9.74 8.17
CA ASN A 100 -5.16 9.34 8.66
C ASN A 100 -5.72 8.16 7.84
N ALA A 101 -5.55 8.19 6.52
CA ALA A 101 -5.93 7.10 5.63
C ALA A 101 -5.17 5.80 5.96
N LYS A 102 -3.85 5.88 6.21
CA LYS A 102 -3.07 4.71 6.63
C LYS A 102 -3.67 4.07 7.89
N THR A 103 -4.04 4.87 8.89
CA THR A 103 -4.68 4.35 10.11
C THR A 103 -6.00 3.65 9.83
N ALA A 104 -6.82 4.20 8.93
CA ALA A 104 -8.06 3.55 8.50
C ALA A 104 -7.78 2.23 7.77
N MET A 105 -6.79 2.20 6.90
CA MET A 105 -6.41 0.99 6.16
C MET A 105 -5.78 -0.08 7.07
N GLU A 106 -5.11 0.29 8.16
CA GLU A 106 -4.69 -0.66 9.20
C GLU A 106 -5.90 -1.33 9.86
N SER A 107 -6.95 -0.55 10.17
CA SER A 107 -8.20 -1.09 10.71
C SER A 107 -8.93 -1.98 9.71
N TYR A 108 -8.93 -1.60 8.44
CA TYR A 108 -9.46 -2.41 7.35
C TYR A 108 -8.76 -3.78 7.26
N LEU A 109 -7.42 -3.82 7.26
CA LEU A 109 -6.66 -5.07 7.25
C LEU A 109 -7.00 -5.95 8.46
N GLN A 110 -7.16 -5.39 9.65
CA GLN A 110 -7.56 -6.15 10.84
C GLN A 110 -8.96 -6.75 10.66
N SER A 111 -9.90 -6.01 10.08
CA SER A 111 -11.24 -6.51 9.78
C SER A 111 -11.20 -7.66 8.77
N GLU A 112 -10.42 -7.52 7.69
CA GLU A 112 -10.22 -8.57 6.69
C GLU A 112 -9.65 -9.86 7.33
N ILE A 113 -8.68 -9.75 8.23
CA ILE A 113 -8.14 -10.89 8.97
C ILE A 113 -9.23 -11.57 9.81
N GLU A 114 -9.99 -10.80 10.60
CA GLU A 114 -11.05 -11.35 11.46
C GLU A 114 -12.15 -12.04 10.65
N GLU A 115 -12.61 -11.43 9.56
CA GLU A 115 -13.65 -11.96 8.69
C GLU A 115 -13.22 -13.24 7.97
N ASN A 116 -11.96 -13.31 7.55
CA ASN A 116 -11.45 -14.43 6.77
C ASN A 116 -10.91 -15.60 7.60
N LYS A 117 -10.72 -15.46 8.91
CA LYS A 117 -10.23 -16.55 9.79
C LYS A 117 -10.98 -17.88 9.60
N ASN A 118 -12.29 -17.81 9.46
CA ASN A 118 -13.14 -18.99 9.31
C ASN A 118 -13.57 -19.23 7.84
N TYR A 119 -13.55 -18.20 7.03
CA TYR A 119 -14.05 -18.26 5.66
C TYR A 119 -12.96 -18.61 4.65
N ARG A 120 -11.76 -18.02 4.82
CA ARG A 120 -10.58 -18.25 3.94
C ARG A 120 -9.30 -18.34 4.76
N PRO A 121 -9.16 -19.36 5.61
CA PRO A 121 -8.01 -19.47 6.52
C PRO A 121 -6.66 -19.53 5.77
N ALA A 122 -6.64 -19.99 4.52
CA ALA A 122 -5.44 -20.04 3.69
C ALA A 122 -4.93 -18.64 3.26
N GLU A 123 -5.78 -17.62 3.30
CA GLU A 123 -5.42 -16.23 2.95
C GLU A 123 -4.87 -15.43 4.15
N ILE A 124 -5.08 -15.90 5.38
CA ILE A 124 -4.64 -15.20 6.60
C ILE A 124 -3.15 -14.87 6.59
N PRO A 125 -2.22 -15.77 6.22
CA PRO A 125 -0.79 -15.41 6.17
C PRO A 125 -0.49 -14.25 5.22
N LYS A 126 -1.19 -14.12 4.10
CA LYS A 126 -1.01 -12.99 3.17
C LYS A 126 -1.47 -11.67 3.78
N LEU A 127 -2.60 -11.68 4.49
CA LEU A 127 -3.13 -10.50 5.16
C LEU A 127 -2.25 -10.07 6.35
N GLU A 128 -1.72 -11.02 7.11
CA GLU A 128 -0.80 -10.75 8.23
C GLU A 128 0.55 -10.19 7.75
N ASP A 129 1.03 -10.63 6.58
CA ASP A 129 2.27 -10.16 5.96
C ASP A 129 2.05 -8.96 5.00
N ALA A 130 0.86 -8.37 4.99
CA ALA A 130 0.54 -7.27 4.09
C ALA A 130 1.48 -6.07 4.29
N PHE A 131 1.98 -5.55 3.18
CA PHE A 131 2.72 -4.31 3.17
C PHE A 131 1.74 -3.13 3.24
N LEU A 132 1.93 -2.22 4.19
CA LEU A 132 1.15 -0.98 4.30
C LEU A 132 2.04 0.14 4.80
N GLN A 133 2.37 1.08 3.94
CA GLN A 133 3.27 2.19 4.26
C GLN A 133 2.76 3.52 3.70
N GLN A 134 3.01 4.58 4.47
CA GLN A 134 2.86 5.96 4.02
C GLN A 134 4.21 6.54 3.62
N ALA A 135 4.24 7.27 2.51
CA ALA A 135 5.38 8.07 2.08
C ALA A 135 4.88 9.40 1.50
N GLY A 136 5.26 10.52 2.13
CA GLY A 136 4.71 11.82 1.77
C GLY A 136 3.19 11.83 1.86
N ASN A 137 2.54 12.33 0.82
CA ASN A 137 1.08 12.38 0.70
C ASN A 137 0.48 11.11 0.07
N THR A 138 1.18 9.97 0.11
CA THR A 138 0.73 8.70 -0.48
C THR A 138 0.70 7.57 0.53
N VAL A 139 -0.18 6.61 0.29
CA VAL A 139 -0.24 5.32 1.00
C VAL A 139 -0.19 4.21 -0.03
N LEU A 140 0.68 3.23 0.18
CA LEU A 140 0.78 1.99 -0.61
C LEU A 140 0.48 0.79 0.29
N MET A 141 -0.45 -0.05 -0.15
CA MET A 141 -0.78 -1.34 0.45
C MET A 141 -0.64 -2.44 -0.60
#